data_5fbf2252157bb49d5c79368cb2c62e96
#
_entry.id   5fbf2252157bb49d5c79368cb2c62e96
#
_cell.length_a   1.000
_cell.length_b   1.000
_cell.length_c   1.000
_cell.angle_alpha   90.00
_cell.angle_beta   90.00
_cell.angle_gamma   90.00
#
_symmetry.space_group_name_H-M   'P 1'
#
loop_
_entity.id
_entity.type
_entity.pdbx_description
1 polymer ?
#
loop_
_entity_poly.entity_id
_entity_poly.type
_entity_poly.pdbx_seq_one_letter_code
_entity_poly.pdbx_strand_id
1 'polypeptide(L)'
;MHFGYKIFYMNWEKLKVFKKVAKAGSFLTASKQENKSQSTFSRAVMDLEKEINQKLFNRTSKGVMPTMHGSTLLNLVDDFSNKLNQFKNSIRKN
;
A
#
# COMPACT_ATOMS: atom_id res chain seq x y z
N MET A 1 20.90 -12.56 1.00
CA MET A 1 20.70 -12.97 -0.35
C MET A 1 19.28 -13.13 -0.74
N HIS A 2 18.57 -14.09 -0.16
CA HIS A 2 17.17 -14.29 -0.48
C HIS A 2 16.30 -13.13 -0.04
N PHE A 3 16.73 -12.42 0.98
CA PHE A 3 15.99 -11.30 1.51
C PHE A 3 15.83 -10.17 0.48
N GLY A 4 16.94 -9.76 -0.15
CA GLY A 4 16.88 -8.72 -1.18
C GLY A 4 16.09 -9.17 -2.39
N TYR A 5 16.18 -10.44 -2.71
CA TYR A 5 15.45 -11.03 -3.80
C TYR A 5 13.94 -10.87 -3.59
N LYS A 6 13.47 -11.13 -2.38
CA LYS A 6 12.03 -11.03 -2.07
C LYS A 6 11.53 -9.60 -2.15
N ILE A 7 12.36 -8.63 -1.81
CA ILE A 7 11.96 -7.22 -1.88
C ILE A 7 11.62 -6.81 -3.30
N PHE A 8 12.34 -7.33 -4.30
CA PHE A 8 12.08 -7.01 -5.69
C PHE A 8 10.78 -7.59 -6.22
N TYR A 9 10.14 -8.49 -5.46
CA TYR A 9 8.86 -9.07 -5.85
C TYR A 9 7.68 -8.40 -5.17
N MET A 10 7.89 -7.22 -4.58
CA MET A 10 6.76 -6.47 -4.02
C MET A 10 5.79 -6.15 -5.15
N ASN A 11 4.56 -6.60 -4.98
CA ASN A 11 3.53 -6.52 -6.00
C ASN A 11 2.90 -5.12 -5.99
N TRP A 12 2.84 -4.49 -7.17
CA TRP A 12 2.25 -3.16 -7.28
C TRP A 12 0.79 -3.13 -6.82
N GLU A 13 0.03 -4.20 -7.10
CA GLU A 13 -1.35 -4.28 -6.66
C GLU A 13 -1.46 -4.23 -5.14
N LYS A 14 -0.57 -4.94 -4.45
CA LYS A 14 -0.55 -4.91 -2.99
C LYS A 14 -0.15 -3.53 -2.46
N LEU A 15 0.77 -2.86 -3.13
CA LEU A 15 1.16 -1.50 -2.75
C LEU A 15 0.01 -0.53 -2.91
N LYS A 16 -0.80 -0.69 -3.96
CA LYS A 16 -1.99 0.14 -4.15
C LYS A 16 -3.01 -0.12 -3.03
N VAL A 17 -3.19 -1.38 -2.64
CA VAL A 17 -4.08 -1.72 -1.53
C VAL A 17 -3.58 -1.08 -0.24
N PHE A 18 -2.29 -1.17 0.02
CA PHE A 18 -1.69 -0.54 1.19
C PHE A 18 -1.98 0.96 1.22
N LYS A 19 -1.79 1.63 0.10
CA LYS A 19 -2.07 3.06 -0.01
C LYS A 19 -3.54 3.36 0.30
N LYS A 20 -4.46 2.57 -0.25
CA LYS A 20 -5.89 2.77 -0.02
C LYS A 20 -6.26 2.61 1.45
N VAL A 21 -5.68 1.61 2.12
CA VAL A 21 -5.92 1.40 3.54
C VAL A 21 -5.37 2.57 4.35
N ALA A 22 -4.18 3.04 4.02
CA ALA A 22 -3.57 4.18 4.72
C ALA A 22 -4.43 5.44 4.58
N LYS A 23 -4.91 5.72 3.38
CA LYS A 23 -5.72 6.91 3.13
C LYS A 23 -7.10 6.81 3.79
N ALA A 24 -7.68 5.62 3.82
CA ALA A 24 -9.00 5.43 4.43
C ALA A 24 -8.93 5.34 5.96
N GLY A 25 -7.79 4.96 6.50
CA GLY A 25 -7.63 4.84 7.95
C GLY A 25 -8.20 3.56 8.53
N SER A 26 -8.70 2.66 7.70
CA SER A 26 -9.18 1.35 8.16
C SER A 26 -9.28 0.39 7.00
N PHE A 27 -9.10 -0.90 7.30
CA PHE A 27 -9.27 -1.96 6.31
C PHE A 27 -10.73 -2.04 5.84
N LEU A 28 -11.65 -1.92 6.79
CA LEU A 28 -13.07 -2.02 6.48
C LEU A 28 -13.48 -0.93 5.49
N THR A 29 -13.15 0.32 5.79
CA THR A 29 -13.52 1.43 4.93
C THR A 29 -12.90 1.30 3.55
N ALA A 30 -11.60 0.97 3.50
CA ALA A 30 -10.90 0.84 2.22
C ALA A 30 -11.52 -0.26 1.36
N SER A 31 -11.80 -1.41 1.96
CA SER A 31 -12.36 -2.53 1.21
C SER A 31 -13.75 -2.22 0.69
N LYS A 32 -14.57 -1.52 1.47
CA LYS A 32 -15.91 -1.12 1.03
C LYS A 32 -15.83 -0.14 -0.15
N GLN A 33 -14.91 0.80 -0.10
CA GLN A 33 -14.74 1.77 -1.19
C GLN A 33 -14.39 1.09 -2.50
N GLU A 34 -13.68 -0.03 -2.43
CA GLU A 34 -13.24 -0.78 -3.61
C GLU A 34 -14.14 -1.97 -3.92
N ASN A 35 -15.19 -2.17 -3.15
CA ASN A 35 -16.11 -3.30 -3.30
C ASN A 35 -15.37 -4.63 -3.22
N LYS A 36 -14.48 -4.75 -2.25
CA LYS A 36 -13.68 -5.95 -2.00
C LYS A 36 -13.87 -6.41 -0.57
N SER A 37 -13.49 -7.66 -0.28
CA SER A 37 -13.58 -8.16 1.08
C SER A 37 -12.46 -7.57 1.95
N GLN A 38 -12.77 -7.38 3.23
CA GLN A 38 -11.78 -6.90 4.17
C GLN A 38 -10.61 -7.85 4.31
N SER A 39 -10.88 -9.17 4.26
CA SER A 39 -9.82 -10.18 4.38
C SER A 39 -8.85 -10.12 3.21
N THR A 40 -9.35 -9.83 2.00
CA THR A 40 -8.48 -9.66 0.83
C THR A 40 -7.50 -8.52 1.04
N PHE A 41 -7.99 -7.39 1.54
CA PHE A 41 -7.14 -6.23 1.79
C PHE A 41 -6.15 -6.48 2.94
N SER A 42 -6.63 -7.14 3.99
CA SER A 42 -5.78 -7.49 5.13
C SER A 42 -4.63 -8.42 4.70
N ARG A 43 -4.95 -9.41 3.88
CA ARG A 43 -3.94 -10.36 3.40
C ARG A 43 -2.88 -9.66 2.53
N ALA A 44 -3.31 -8.74 1.67
CA ALA A 44 -2.37 -8.02 0.81
C ALA A 44 -1.34 -7.26 1.63
N VAL A 45 -1.79 -6.56 2.67
CA VAL A 45 -0.89 -5.81 3.53
C VAL A 45 0.00 -6.74 4.35
N MET A 46 -0.57 -7.83 4.87
CA MET A 46 0.22 -8.81 5.61
C MET A 46 1.34 -9.40 4.74
N ASP A 47 1.06 -9.65 3.47
CA ASP A 47 2.07 -10.16 2.55
C ASP A 47 3.23 -9.16 2.40
N LEU A 48 2.91 -7.87 2.27
CA LEU A 48 3.95 -6.84 2.20
C LEU A 48 4.78 -6.80 3.49
N GLU A 49 4.10 -6.87 4.63
CA GLU A 49 4.79 -6.85 5.91
C GLU A 49 5.74 -8.03 6.06
N LYS A 50 5.33 -9.18 5.55
CA LYS A 50 6.20 -10.37 5.58
C LYS A 50 7.41 -10.20 4.66
N GLU A 51 7.20 -9.63 3.48
CA GLU A 51 8.29 -9.45 2.52
C GLU A 51 9.39 -8.56 3.06
N ILE A 52 9.03 -7.49 3.78
CA ILE A 52 10.00 -6.54 4.32
C ILE A 52 10.33 -6.82 5.78
N ASN A 53 9.64 -7.78 6.38
CA ASN A 53 9.81 -8.15 7.80
C ASN A 53 9.65 -6.97 8.73
N GLN A 54 8.64 -6.13 8.45
CA GLN A 54 8.33 -4.95 9.26
C GLN A 54 6.84 -4.72 9.24
N LYS A 55 6.31 -4.19 10.34
CA LYS A 55 4.93 -3.76 10.41
C LYS A 55 4.76 -2.45 9.64
N LEU A 56 3.71 -2.37 8.86
CA LEU A 56 3.37 -1.14 8.14
C LEU A 56 2.26 -0.36 8.84
N PHE A 57 1.43 -1.04 9.61
CA PHE A 57 0.33 -0.41 10.36
C PHE A 57 0.33 -0.86 11.80
N ASN A 58 -0.05 0.07 12.68
CA ASN A 58 -0.47 -0.22 14.04
C ASN A 58 -2.00 -0.18 14.07
N ARG A 59 -2.60 -1.14 14.75
CA ARG A 59 -4.06 -1.16 14.89
C ARG A 59 -4.46 -0.35 16.11
N THR A 60 -5.54 0.41 15.97
CA THR A 60 -6.12 1.22 17.05
C THR A 60 -7.59 0.88 17.16
N SER A 61 -8.25 1.39 18.20
CA SER A 61 -9.71 1.20 18.35
C SER A 61 -10.50 1.87 17.22
N LYS A 62 -9.90 2.83 16.54
CA LYS A 62 -10.58 3.59 15.48
C LYS A 62 -10.16 3.18 14.08
N GLY A 63 -9.24 2.22 13.96
CA GLY A 63 -8.77 1.78 12.66
C GLY A 63 -7.29 1.48 12.69
N VAL A 64 -6.57 2.00 11.71
CA VAL A 64 -5.12 1.75 11.60
C VAL A 64 -4.38 3.06 11.40
N MET A 65 -3.12 3.07 11.83
CA MET A 65 -2.21 4.19 11.59
C MET A 65 -0.89 3.63 11.07
N PRO A 66 -0.26 4.29 10.10
CA PRO A 66 1.03 3.82 9.61
C PRO A 66 2.10 3.84 10.71
N THR A 67 2.95 2.83 10.71
CA THR A 67 4.19 2.86 11.48
C THR A 67 5.18 3.80 10.80
N MET A 68 6.36 3.96 11.37
CA MET A 68 7.43 4.72 10.70
C MET A 68 7.73 4.13 9.32
N HIS A 69 7.84 2.81 9.23
CA HIS A 69 8.09 2.14 7.94
C HIS A 69 6.90 2.30 7.02
N GLY A 70 5.67 2.25 7.56
CA GLY A 70 4.47 2.48 6.77
C GLY A 70 4.43 3.87 6.19
N SER A 71 4.79 4.88 6.98
CA SER A 71 4.81 6.26 6.50
C SER A 71 5.85 6.45 5.38
N THR A 72 7.02 5.85 5.56
CA THR A 72 8.06 5.93 4.53
C THR A 72 7.58 5.27 3.24
N LEU A 73 7.01 4.09 3.34
CA LEU A 73 6.51 3.37 2.16
C LEU A 73 5.37 4.14 1.49
N LEU A 74 4.47 4.73 2.29
CA LEU A 74 3.36 5.50 1.75
C LEU A 74 3.87 6.68 0.92
N ASN A 75 4.88 7.38 1.41
CA ASN A 75 5.47 8.50 0.67
C ASN A 75 6.08 8.04 -0.65
N LEU A 76 6.74 6.88 -0.64
CA LEU A 76 7.32 6.32 -1.88
C LEU A 76 6.23 5.95 -2.87
N VAL A 77 5.16 5.32 -2.41
CA VAL A 77 4.06 4.92 -3.28
C VAL A 77 3.35 6.14 -3.85
N ASP A 78 3.09 7.15 -3.01
CA ASP A 78 2.45 8.38 -3.47
C ASP A 78 3.31 9.08 -4.52
N ASP A 79 4.60 9.18 -4.27
CA ASP A 79 5.52 9.85 -5.20
C ASP A 79 5.55 9.14 -6.54
N PHE A 80 5.65 7.83 -6.52
CA PHE A 80 5.65 7.04 -7.76
C PHE A 80 4.33 7.18 -8.49
N SER A 81 3.21 7.12 -7.78
CA SER A 81 1.89 7.27 -8.39
C SER A 81 1.73 8.61 -9.08
N ASN A 82 2.20 9.68 -8.43
CA ASN A 82 2.12 11.02 -9.00
C ASN A 82 2.97 11.14 -10.25
N LYS A 83 4.17 10.60 -10.21
CA LYS A 83 5.05 10.64 -11.38
C LYS A 83 4.50 9.84 -12.54
N LEU A 84 3.89 8.71 -12.23
CA LEU A 84 3.27 7.88 -13.26
C LEU A 84 2.10 8.61 -13.91
N ASN A 85 1.28 9.29 -13.10
CA ASN A 85 0.16 10.08 -13.61
C ASN A 85 0.64 11.22 -14.49
N GLN A 86 1.72 11.91 -14.10
CA GLN A 86 2.30 12.97 -14.90
C GLN A 86 2.76 12.44 -16.25
N PHE A 87 3.36 11.27 -16.25
CA PHE A 87 3.79 10.62 -17.49
C PHE A 87 2.59 10.33 -18.40
N LYS A 88 1.55 9.73 -17.82
CA LYS A 88 0.34 9.41 -18.59
C LYS A 88 -0.30 10.67 -19.16
N ASN A 89 -0.36 11.73 -18.36
CA ASN A 89 -0.94 12.99 -18.82
C ASN A 89 -0.13 13.63 -19.95
N SER A 90 1.19 13.52 -19.91
CA SER A 90 2.02 14.08 -20.95
C SER A 90 1.78 13.37 -22.30
N ILE A 91 1.52 12.07 -22.26
CA ILE A 91 1.21 11.33 -23.48
C ILE A 91 -0.15 11.72 -24.04
N ARG A 92 -1.13 11.93 -23.17
CA ARG A 92 -2.49 12.27 -23.60
C ARG A 92 -2.57 13.60 -24.31
N LYS A 93 -1.67 14.52 -23.99
CA LYS A 93 -1.70 15.85 -24.61
C LYS A 93 -1.30 15.85 -26.06
N ASN A 94 -0.70 14.78 -26.51
CA ASN A 94 -0.31 14.63 -27.91
C ASN A 94 -1.37 13.84 -28.68
#